data_5222ee4ca76c77f691c52dea522d6701
#
_entry.id   5222ee4ca76c77f691c52dea522d6701
#
_cell.length_a   1.000
_cell.length_b   1.000
_cell.length_c   1.000
_cell.angle_alpha   90.00
_cell.angle_beta   90.00
_cell.angle_gamma   90.00
#
_symmetry.space_group_name_H-M   'P 1'
#
loop_
_entity.id
_entity.type
_entity.pdbx_description
1 polymer ?
#
loop_
_entity_poly.entity_id
_entity_poly.type
_entity_poly.pdbx_seq_one_letter_code
_entity_poly.pdbx_strand_id
1 'polypeptide(L)'
;MGKVKDTRTCSVCGGKFSSSFKGVDYCNKHYLRMYLNGTTELSPYKTKNTYKIVGDIAYGKTTKGIPFMIDADDIDKCKMHTWCRDPRGYFVARIDRKTITLHRFIYGIHMCGFTSVSVDHINGDRSDNRKCNIRKCKQSENGRNLKIKSSNTSGYPGVRPVPSGKFAAGIMVNRKEICLGTYDSIEEAIEARVRAEEKYFGEFSPTISRNRKYHSSNPR
;
A
#
# COMPACT_ATOMS: atom_id res chain seq x y z
N MET A 1 52.90 18.67 -10.28
CA MET A 1 52.39 18.93 -8.93
C MET A 1 51.20 18.03 -8.64
N GLY A 2 51.41 16.96 -7.85
CA GLY A 2 50.33 16.06 -7.45
C GLY A 2 49.36 16.78 -6.52
N LYS A 3 48.05 16.72 -6.82
CA LYS A 3 47.02 17.21 -5.90
C LYS A 3 47.08 16.40 -4.59
N VAL A 4 47.41 17.07 -3.47
CA VAL A 4 47.32 16.47 -2.14
C VAL A 4 45.85 16.05 -1.96
N LYS A 5 45.60 14.76 -1.76
CA LYS A 5 44.26 14.27 -1.44
C LYS A 5 43.86 14.83 -0.08
N ASP A 6 42.75 15.55 0.00
CA ASP A 6 42.15 16.00 1.26
C ASP A 6 41.69 14.79 2.04
N THR A 7 42.34 14.50 3.17
CA THR A 7 42.09 13.35 4.04
C THR A 7 41.11 13.66 5.17
N ARG A 8 40.58 14.89 5.21
CA ARG A 8 39.60 15.31 6.22
C ARG A 8 38.31 14.49 6.10
N THR A 9 37.72 14.23 7.25
CA THR A 9 36.48 13.48 7.36
C THR A 9 35.43 14.28 8.10
N CYS A 10 34.18 13.91 7.89
CA CYS A 10 33.03 14.50 8.59
C CYS A 10 33.08 14.15 10.08
N SER A 11 33.07 15.15 10.94
CA SER A 11 33.09 15.00 12.40
C SER A 11 31.88 14.23 12.97
N VAL A 12 30.78 14.11 12.18
CA VAL A 12 29.55 13.44 12.62
C VAL A 12 29.48 11.98 12.20
N CYS A 13 29.93 11.63 10.98
CA CYS A 13 29.74 10.28 10.43
C CYS A 13 31.02 9.65 9.86
N GLY A 14 32.17 10.29 9.99
CA GLY A 14 33.44 9.81 9.41
C GLY A 14 33.50 9.81 7.87
N GLY A 15 32.41 10.17 7.20
CA GLY A 15 32.34 10.17 5.74
C GLY A 15 33.20 11.27 5.09
N LYS A 16 33.37 11.18 3.77
CA LYS A 16 34.21 12.11 3.00
C LYS A 16 33.86 13.57 3.29
N PHE A 17 34.88 14.37 3.57
CA PHE A 17 34.77 15.82 3.78
C PHE A 17 34.17 16.52 2.55
N SER A 18 33.38 17.55 2.78
CA SER A 18 32.85 18.45 1.75
C SER A 18 33.07 19.91 2.08
N SER A 19 32.74 20.36 3.29
CA SER A 19 32.81 21.77 3.69
C SER A 19 32.91 21.89 5.21
N SER A 20 33.53 22.99 5.68
CA SER A 20 33.57 23.34 7.10
C SER A 20 32.55 24.42 7.44
N PHE A 21 31.99 24.35 8.64
CA PHE A 21 31.08 25.36 9.19
C PHE A 21 31.51 25.66 10.63
N LYS A 22 31.84 26.92 10.91
CA LYS A 22 32.39 27.37 12.21
C LYS A 22 33.55 26.51 12.71
N GLY A 23 34.50 26.17 11.81
CA GLY A 23 35.71 25.40 12.14
C GLY A 23 35.53 23.92 12.26
N VAL A 24 34.34 23.38 12.06
CA VAL A 24 34.04 21.95 12.11
C VAL A 24 33.83 21.39 10.70
N ASP A 25 34.46 20.25 10.41
CA ASP A 25 34.42 19.61 9.09
C ASP A 25 33.23 18.69 8.94
N TYR A 26 32.52 18.81 7.84
CA TYR A 26 31.30 18.03 7.53
C TYR A 26 31.33 17.43 6.13
N CYS A 27 30.66 16.29 5.94
CA CYS A 27 30.26 15.86 4.59
C CYS A 27 29.10 16.74 4.10
N ASN A 28 28.84 16.74 2.78
CA ASN A 28 27.81 17.59 2.18
C ASN A 28 26.44 17.48 2.88
N LYS A 29 26.05 16.29 3.31
CA LYS A 29 24.80 16.03 4.04
C LYS A 29 24.74 16.76 5.37
N HIS A 30 25.78 16.66 6.20
CA HIS A 30 25.82 17.27 7.54
C HIS A 30 26.09 18.77 7.46
N TYR A 31 26.90 19.22 6.49
CA TYR A 31 27.11 20.64 6.23
C TYR A 31 25.78 21.36 5.91
N LEU A 32 25.00 20.84 4.96
CA LEU A 32 23.70 21.42 4.60
C LEU A 32 22.73 21.44 5.79
N ARG A 33 22.73 20.43 6.64
CA ARG A 33 21.89 20.41 7.84
C ARG A 33 22.29 21.49 8.83
N MET A 34 23.61 21.61 9.12
CA MET A 34 24.12 22.66 9.98
C MET A 34 23.82 24.05 9.44
N TYR A 35 24.03 24.26 8.13
CA TYR A 35 23.79 25.54 7.46
C TYR A 35 22.31 25.93 7.47
N LEU A 36 21.39 25.00 7.17
CA LEU A 36 19.96 25.28 7.06
C LEU A 36 19.19 25.21 8.39
N ASN A 37 19.60 24.34 9.30
CA ASN A 37 18.83 24.01 10.50
C ASN A 37 19.58 24.23 11.82
N GLY A 38 20.86 24.61 11.75
CA GLY A 38 21.69 24.79 12.96
C GLY A 38 22.04 23.52 13.72
N THR A 39 21.73 22.33 13.18
CA THR A 39 21.98 21.02 13.78
C THR A 39 22.39 20.00 12.74
N THR A 40 23.22 19.02 13.14
CA THR A 40 23.61 17.87 12.29
C THR A 40 22.61 16.72 12.39
N GLU A 41 21.78 16.75 13.43
CA GLU A 41 20.70 15.77 13.58
C GLU A 41 19.71 15.87 12.43
N LEU A 42 19.09 14.75 12.11
CA LEU A 42 17.90 14.77 11.28
C LEU A 42 16.89 15.66 12.02
N SER A 43 16.70 16.90 11.53
CA SER A 43 15.49 17.62 11.88
C SER A 43 14.34 16.62 11.74
N PRO A 44 13.54 16.37 12.79
CA PRO A 44 12.40 15.53 12.63
C PRO A 44 11.65 16.12 11.43
N TYR A 45 11.58 15.35 10.35
CA TYR A 45 10.91 15.78 9.14
C TYR A 45 9.53 16.20 9.60
N LYS A 46 9.27 17.52 9.66
CA LYS A 46 7.93 18.00 9.94
C LYS A 46 7.07 17.47 8.82
N THR A 47 6.44 16.32 9.09
CA THR A 47 5.46 15.81 8.16
C THR A 47 4.48 16.94 7.89
N LYS A 48 4.18 17.15 6.61
CA LYS A 48 3.12 18.08 6.21
C LYS A 48 1.73 17.42 6.35
N ASN A 49 1.69 16.15 6.72
CA ASN A 49 0.44 15.43 7.00
C ASN A 49 -0.04 15.79 8.41
N THR A 50 -1.34 15.94 8.55
CA THR A 50 -1.99 16.11 9.86
C THR A 50 -2.59 14.78 10.30
N TYR A 51 -2.65 14.54 11.62
CA TYR A 51 -3.18 13.31 12.19
C TYR A 51 -4.11 13.66 13.36
N LYS A 52 -5.24 12.94 13.45
CA LYS A 52 -6.16 12.96 14.59
C LYS A 52 -6.32 11.52 15.07
N ILE A 53 -6.07 11.27 16.35
CA ILE A 53 -6.24 9.96 16.97
C ILE A 53 -7.64 9.87 17.56
N VAL A 54 -8.33 8.76 17.27
CA VAL A 54 -9.62 8.42 17.88
C VAL A 54 -9.57 6.93 18.20
N GLY A 55 -9.47 6.59 19.49
CA GLY A 55 -9.19 5.23 19.94
C GLY A 55 -7.89 4.69 19.33
N ASP A 56 -7.94 3.50 18.79
CA ASP A 56 -6.79 2.80 18.17
C ASP A 56 -6.54 3.22 16.71
N ILE A 57 -7.25 4.22 16.20
CA ILE A 57 -7.16 4.64 14.80
C ILE A 57 -6.57 6.05 14.71
N ALA A 58 -5.61 6.23 13.82
CA ALA A 58 -5.09 7.52 13.43
C ALA A 58 -5.61 7.92 12.04
N TYR A 59 -6.41 8.95 12.00
CA TYR A 59 -6.91 9.59 10.78
C TYR A 59 -5.90 10.61 10.29
N GLY A 60 -5.24 10.29 9.19
CA GLY A 60 -4.28 11.17 8.53
C GLY A 60 -4.93 11.98 7.40
N LYS A 61 -4.40 13.17 7.13
CA LYS A 61 -4.71 13.95 5.92
C LYS A 61 -3.41 14.35 5.23
N THR A 62 -3.39 14.20 3.90
CA THR A 62 -2.30 14.72 3.07
C THR A 62 -2.31 16.23 3.04
N THR A 63 -1.25 16.87 2.51
CA THR A 63 -1.20 18.32 2.28
C THR A 63 -2.32 18.85 1.38
N LYS A 64 -2.93 17.96 0.56
CA LYS A 64 -4.08 18.27 -0.29
C LYS A 64 -5.43 17.94 0.39
N GLY A 65 -5.43 17.65 1.70
CA GLY A 65 -6.65 17.32 2.44
C GLY A 65 -7.20 15.91 2.23
N ILE A 66 -6.51 15.04 1.44
CA ILE A 66 -6.98 13.69 1.14
C ILE A 66 -6.83 12.82 2.38
N PRO A 67 -7.91 12.18 2.89
CA PRO A 67 -7.87 11.38 4.10
C PRO A 67 -7.27 10.00 3.89
N PHE A 68 -6.65 9.45 4.94
CA PHE A 68 -6.23 8.06 5.04
C PHE A 68 -6.26 7.61 6.51
N MET A 69 -6.23 6.31 6.74
CA MET A 69 -6.25 5.71 8.09
C MET A 69 -5.06 4.76 8.26
N ILE A 70 -4.52 4.77 9.48
CA ILE A 70 -3.51 3.83 9.97
C ILE A 70 -3.84 3.45 11.41
N ASP A 71 -3.20 2.43 11.97
CA ASP A 71 -3.27 2.18 13.41
C ASP A 71 -2.54 3.29 14.17
N ALA A 72 -3.04 3.64 15.36
CA ALA A 72 -2.44 4.68 16.20
C ALA A 72 -0.97 4.38 16.53
N ASP A 73 -0.63 3.11 16.76
CA ASP A 73 0.74 2.65 17.05
C ASP A 73 1.74 2.89 15.90
N ASP A 74 1.25 3.06 14.68
CA ASP A 74 2.09 3.30 13.51
C ASP A 74 2.37 4.78 13.24
N ILE A 75 1.78 5.68 14.05
CA ILE A 75 1.84 7.13 13.84
C ILE A 75 3.28 7.65 13.87
N ASP A 76 4.07 7.24 14.86
CA ASP A 76 5.40 7.81 15.07
C ASP A 76 6.33 7.50 13.90
N LYS A 77 6.31 6.29 13.38
CA LYS A 77 7.06 5.96 12.17
C LYS A 77 6.50 6.65 10.92
N CYS A 78 5.18 6.81 10.82
CA CYS A 78 4.56 7.45 9.66
C CYS A 78 4.79 8.96 9.63
N LYS A 79 4.84 9.63 10.77
CA LYS A 79 5.15 11.07 10.90
C LYS A 79 6.55 11.45 10.43
N MET A 80 7.46 10.49 10.36
CA MET A 80 8.82 10.71 9.84
C MET A 80 8.83 11.01 8.34
N HIS A 81 7.71 10.79 7.63
CA HIS A 81 7.61 10.92 6.18
C HIS A 81 6.38 11.74 5.78
N THR A 82 6.44 12.39 4.61
CA THR A 82 5.29 13.09 4.03
C THR A 82 4.62 12.20 3.00
N TRP A 83 3.40 11.78 3.30
CA TRP A 83 2.58 10.91 2.44
C TRP A 83 1.75 11.76 1.48
N CYS A 84 1.70 11.36 0.22
CA CYS A 84 0.82 11.91 -0.80
C CYS A 84 0.11 10.78 -1.55
N ARG A 85 -1.03 11.08 -2.18
CA ARG A 85 -1.78 10.09 -2.98
C ARG A 85 -1.25 10.09 -4.42
N ASP A 86 -0.88 8.92 -4.92
CA ASP A 86 -0.47 8.73 -6.32
C ASP A 86 -1.70 8.64 -7.26
N PRO A 87 -1.53 8.73 -8.61
CA PRO A 87 -2.63 8.60 -9.57
C PRO A 87 -3.38 7.27 -9.49
N ARG A 88 -2.73 6.21 -9.02
CA ARG A 88 -3.34 4.89 -8.81
C ARG A 88 -4.17 4.83 -7.54
N GLY A 89 -4.10 5.87 -6.67
CA GLY A 89 -4.83 5.97 -5.42
C GLY A 89 -4.10 5.44 -4.19
N TYR A 90 -2.83 5.01 -4.31
CA TYR A 90 -2.02 4.60 -3.17
C TYR A 90 -1.40 5.80 -2.46
N PHE A 91 -1.25 5.70 -1.15
CA PHE A 91 -0.47 6.67 -0.37
C PHE A 91 1.01 6.30 -0.45
N VAL A 92 1.84 7.25 -0.88
CA VAL A 92 3.26 7.04 -1.15
C VAL A 92 4.10 8.14 -0.48
N ALA A 93 5.30 7.78 -0.07
CA ALA A 93 6.33 8.71 0.37
C ALA A 93 7.67 8.38 -0.31
N ARG A 94 8.54 9.39 -0.42
CA ARG A 94 9.91 9.19 -0.89
C ARG A 94 10.83 8.98 0.31
N ILE A 95 11.35 7.76 0.43
CA ILE A 95 12.24 7.32 1.52
C ILE A 95 13.52 6.80 0.87
N ASP A 96 14.68 7.33 1.28
CA ASP A 96 15.99 6.97 0.73
C ASP A 96 16.03 6.93 -0.81
N ARG A 97 15.50 7.99 -1.44
CA ARG A 97 15.37 8.16 -2.90
C ARG A 97 14.44 7.15 -3.59
N LYS A 98 13.76 6.27 -2.84
CA LYS A 98 12.80 5.30 -3.36
C LYS A 98 11.37 5.72 -3.04
N THR A 99 10.44 5.46 -3.93
CA THR A 99 9.01 5.66 -3.66
C THR A 99 8.45 4.40 -3.01
N ILE A 100 7.95 4.55 -1.79
CA ILE A 100 7.40 3.45 -0.99
C ILE A 100 5.94 3.74 -0.71
N THR A 101 5.09 2.73 -0.84
CA THR A 101 3.66 2.83 -0.52
C THR A 101 3.44 2.63 0.98
N LEU A 102 2.45 3.32 1.56
CA LEU A 102 2.17 3.34 3.00
C LEU A 102 1.90 1.93 3.57
N HIS A 103 1.05 1.14 2.92
CA HIS A 103 0.76 -0.23 3.35
C HIS A 103 1.99 -1.14 3.37
N ARG A 104 2.92 -0.98 2.42
CA ARG A 104 4.21 -1.71 2.43
C ARG A 104 5.14 -1.20 3.52
N PHE A 105 5.14 0.12 3.76
CA PHE A 105 5.91 0.73 4.83
C PHE A 105 5.47 0.21 6.20
N ILE A 106 4.16 0.16 6.46
CA ILE A 106 3.58 -0.37 7.70
C ILE A 106 4.00 -1.83 7.94
N TYR A 107 4.02 -2.64 6.89
CA TYR A 107 4.50 -4.03 6.96
C TYR A 107 6.03 -4.20 7.06
N GLY A 108 6.81 -3.11 7.07
CA GLY A 108 8.26 -3.18 7.09
C GLY A 108 8.89 -3.65 5.77
N ILE A 109 8.14 -3.66 4.66
CA ILE A 109 8.61 -4.06 3.34
C ILE A 109 9.12 -2.83 2.60
N HIS A 110 10.36 -2.40 2.94
CA HIS A 110 10.97 -1.19 2.37
C HIS A 110 11.76 -1.45 1.08
N MET A 111 11.93 -2.70 0.70
CA MET A 111 12.76 -3.08 -0.43
C MET A 111 12.02 -2.84 -1.74
N CYS A 112 12.51 -1.89 -2.54
CA CYS A 112 12.28 -1.84 -3.98
C CYS A 112 13.09 -2.97 -4.62
N GLY A 113 12.53 -4.14 -4.74
CA GLY A 113 13.08 -5.30 -5.41
C GLY A 113 11.94 -6.27 -5.65
N PHE A 114 12.07 -7.13 -6.65
CA PHE A 114 11.13 -8.20 -6.94
C PHE A 114 11.03 -9.17 -5.74
N THR A 115 10.41 -8.72 -4.66
CA THR A 115 9.98 -9.65 -3.62
C THR A 115 8.74 -10.33 -4.17
N SER A 116 8.70 -11.64 -4.14
CA SER A 116 7.51 -12.46 -4.46
C SER A 116 6.30 -12.14 -3.56
N VAL A 117 6.51 -11.28 -2.57
CA VAL A 117 5.52 -10.86 -1.57
C VAL A 117 4.91 -9.52 -1.96
N SER A 118 3.63 -9.52 -2.22
CA SER A 118 2.79 -8.33 -2.38
C SER A 118 2.08 -8.00 -1.05
N VAL A 119 1.58 -6.78 -0.92
CA VAL A 119 0.66 -6.39 0.15
C VAL A 119 -0.61 -5.90 -0.50
N ASP A 120 -1.75 -6.42 -0.05
CA ASP A 120 -3.08 -6.14 -0.57
C ASP A 120 -3.95 -5.47 0.49
N HIS A 121 -4.90 -4.62 0.06
CA HIS A 121 -5.96 -4.09 0.90
C HIS A 121 -7.16 -5.03 0.83
N ILE A 122 -7.52 -5.66 1.93
CA ILE A 122 -8.56 -6.69 1.99
C ILE A 122 -9.91 -6.16 1.49
N ASN A 123 -10.30 -4.94 1.92
CA ASN A 123 -11.54 -4.30 1.48
C ASN A 123 -11.41 -3.55 0.13
N GLY A 124 -10.22 -3.53 -0.49
CA GLY A 124 -9.91 -2.79 -1.73
C GLY A 124 -9.84 -1.27 -1.54
N ASP A 125 -10.02 -0.74 -0.33
CA ASP A 125 -9.87 0.68 -0.03
C ASP A 125 -8.41 1.02 0.29
N ARG A 126 -7.77 1.75 -0.60
CA ARG A 126 -6.36 2.16 -0.48
C ARG A 126 -6.12 3.27 0.54
N SER A 127 -7.18 3.86 1.07
CA SER A 127 -7.10 4.85 2.14
C SER A 127 -7.04 4.21 3.53
N ASP A 128 -7.48 2.96 3.68
CA ASP A 128 -7.44 2.21 4.94
C ASP A 128 -6.19 1.33 5.01
N ASN A 129 -5.12 1.86 5.59
CA ASN A 129 -3.83 1.18 5.73
C ASN A 129 -3.63 0.56 7.12
N ARG A 130 -4.70 0.30 7.87
CA ARG A 130 -4.63 -0.41 9.15
C ARG A 130 -4.23 -1.88 8.96
N LYS A 131 -3.51 -2.44 9.93
CA LYS A 131 -3.03 -3.84 9.88
C LYS A 131 -4.17 -4.84 9.71
N CYS A 132 -5.35 -4.56 10.28
CA CYS A 132 -6.54 -5.39 10.11
C CYS A 132 -7.08 -5.44 8.67
N ASN A 133 -6.75 -4.44 7.84
CA ASN A 133 -7.19 -4.32 6.45
C ASN A 133 -6.12 -4.62 5.42
N ILE A 134 -4.85 -4.69 5.79
CA ILE A 134 -3.76 -5.02 4.88
C ILE A 134 -3.25 -6.44 5.17
N ARG A 135 -2.83 -7.16 4.12
CA ARG A 135 -2.27 -8.52 4.26
C ARG A 135 -1.16 -8.78 3.26
N LYS A 136 -0.23 -9.66 3.64
CA LYS A 136 0.76 -10.21 2.71
C LYS A 136 0.08 -11.21 1.79
N CYS A 137 0.39 -11.17 0.50
CA CYS A 137 -0.16 -12.08 -0.49
C CYS A 137 0.85 -12.34 -1.61
N LYS A 138 0.62 -13.40 -2.37
CA LYS A 138 1.31 -13.64 -3.66
C LYS A 138 0.69 -12.74 -4.74
N GLN A 139 1.45 -12.48 -5.80
CA GLN A 139 0.95 -11.71 -6.95
C GLN A 139 -0.34 -12.31 -7.54
N SER A 140 -0.43 -13.64 -7.59
CA SER A 140 -1.62 -14.36 -8.07
C SER A 140 -2.86 -14.18 -7.18
N GLU A 141 -2.66 -14.05 -5.87
CA GLU A 141 -3.73 -13.82 -4.88
C GLU A 141 -4.23 -12.37 -4.95
N ASN A 142 -3.29 -11.41 -5.08
CA ASN A 142 -3.63 -10.00 -5.27
C ASN A 142 -4.47 -9.78 -6.54
N GLY A 143 -4.18 -10.55 -7.62
CA GLY A 143 -4.95 -10.51 -8.86
C GLY A 143 -6.43 -10.92 -8.71
N ARG A 144 -6.81 -11.65 -7.65
CA ARG A 144 -8.20 -12.06 -7.38
C ARG A 144 -9.05 -10.93 -6.83
N ASN A 145 -8.45 -9.97 -6.11
CA ASN A 145 -9.12 -8.83 -5.48
C ASN A 145 -9.30 -7.63 -6.44
N LEU A 146 -9.29 -7.87 -7.75
CA LEU A 146 -9.46 -6.81 -8.74
C LEU A 146 -10.91 -6.32 -8.81
N LYS A 147 -11.07 -5.05 -9.18
CA LYS A 147 -12.38 -4.47 -9.49
C LYS A 147 -13.02 -5.18 -10.68
N ILE A 148 -14.34 -5.34 -10.63
CA ILE A 148 -15.12 -5.84 -11.77
C ILE A 148 -14.91 -4.89 -12.95
N LYS A 149 -14.58 -5.44 -14.12
CA LYS A 149 -14.40 -4.67 -15.35
C LYS A 149 -15.76 -4.09 -15.79
N SER A 150 -15.75 -2.88 -16.36
CA SER A 150 -16.97 -2.24 -16.90
C SER A 150 -17.61 -3.05 -18.03
N SER A 151 -16.84 -3.87 -18.73
CA SER A 151 -17.32 -4.80 -19.76
C SER A 151 -18.02 -6.05 -19.22
N ASN A 152 -18.10 -6.23 -17.92
CA ASN A 152 -18.79 -7.37 -17.31
C ASN A 152 -20.30 -7.12 -17.30
N THR A 153 -21.03 -7.84 -18.15
CA THR A 153 -22.48 -7.66 -18.35
C THR A 153 -23.34 -8.26 -17.24
N SER A 154 -22.83 -9.27 -16.50
CA SER A 154 -23.56 -9.91 -15.40
C SER A 154 -23.39 -9.19 -14.05
N GLY A 155 -22.47 -8.22 -13.96
CA GLY A 155 -22.10 -7.59 -12.69
C GLY A 155 -21.28 -8.50 -11.73
N TYR A 156 -21.08 -9.79 -12.09
CA TYR A 156 -20.30 -10.72 -11.25
C TYR A 156 -19.19 -11.44 -12.06
N PRO A 157 -17.92 -11.48 -11.56
CA PRO A 157 -16.83 -12.12 -12.29
C PRO A 157 -17.05 -13.63 -12.45
N GLY A 158 -16.87 -14.13 -13.69
CA GLY A 158 -17.02 -15.56 -14.00
C GLY A 158 -18.46 -16.03 -14.14
N VAL A 159 -19.43 -15.12 -14.12
CA VAL A 159 -20.83 -15.38 -14.50
C VAL A 159 -21.10 -14.66 -15.83
N ARG A 160 -21.73 -15.35 -16.78
CA ARG A 160 -22.06 -14.78 -18.10
C ARG A 160 -23.39 -15.35 -18.63
N PRO A 161 -24.19 -14.55 -19.34
CA PRO A 161 -25.33 -15.06 -20.07
C PRO A 161 -24.87 -15.98 -21.22
N VAL A 162 -25.68 -16.98 -21.56
CA VAL A 162 -25.47 -17.86 -22.69
C VAL A 162 -26.66 -17.81 -23.67
N PRO A 163 -26.50 -18.20 -24.96
CA PRO A 163 -27.55 -18.06 -25.97
C PRO A 163 -28.87 -18.73 -25.64
N SER A 164 -28.86 -19.74 -24.77
CA SER A 164 -30.08 -20.43 -24.31
C SER A 164 -30.93 -19.60 -23.32
N GLY A 165 -30.57 -18.36 -23.01
CA GLY A 165 -31.24 -17.53 -22.01
C GLY A 165 -30.84 -17.85 -20.57
N LYS A 166 -29.95 -18.84 -20.35
CA LYS A 166 -29.43 -19.24 -19.04
C LYS A 166 -28.11 -18.50 -18.69
N PHE A 167 -27.57 -18.78 -17.54
CA PHE A 167 -26.33 -18.19 -17.01
C PHE A 167 -25.28 -19.25 -16.74
N ALA A 168 -24.12 -19.15 -17.38
CA ALA A 168 -22.97 -20.01 -17.11
C ALA A 168 -22.07 -19.40 -16.01
N ALA A 169 -21.65 -20.25 -15.06
CA ALA A 169 -20.68 -19.89 -14.05
C ALA A 169 -19.35 -20.67 -14.24
N GLY A 170 -18.23 -20.01 -14.04
CA GLY A 170 -16.89 -20.59 -14.13
C GLY A 170 -15.89 -19.89 -13.21
N ILE A 171 -14.82 -20.57 -12.84
CA ILE A 171 -13.74 -20.04 -12.01
C ILE A 171 -12.37 -20.39 -12.58
N MET A 172 -11.47 -19.42 -12.61
CA MET A 172 -10.08 -19.63 -13.02
C MET A 172 -9.22 -19.99 -11.82
N VAL A 173 -8.67 -21.21 -11.79
CA VAL A 173 -7.77 -21.68 -10.72
C VAL A 173 -6.48 -22.17 -11.38
N ASN A 174 -5.33 -21.63 -10.95
CA ASN A 174 -4.00 -21.99 -11.48
C ASN A 174 -3.94 -21.99 -13.02
N ARG A 175 -4.51 -20.96 -13.66
CA ARG A 175 -4.60 -20.77 -15.12
C ARG A 175 -5.48 -21.81 -15.84
N LYS A 176 -6.26 -22.59 -15.11
CA LYS A 176 -7.24 -23.51 -15.68
C LYS A 176 -8.65 -23.04 -15.34
N GLU A 177 -9.53 -22.99 -16.34
CA GLU A 177 -10.94 -22.69 -16.13
C GLU A 177 -11.65 -23.95 -15.63
N ILE A 178 -12.40 -23.80 -14.53
CA ILE A 178 -13.28 -24.82 -13.99
C ILE A 178 -14.71 -24.37 -14.27
N CYS A 179 -15.46 -25.14 -15.06
CA CYS A 179 -16.88 -24.91 -15.28
C CYS A 179 -17.64 -25.31 -14.02
N LEU A 180 -18.51 -24.43 -13.52
CA LEU A 180 -19.33 -24.67 -12.32
C LEU A 180 -20.76 -25.09 -12.67
N GLY A 181 -21.17 -24.90 -13.94
CA GLY A 181 -22.49 -25.24 -14.44
C GLY A 181 -23.17 -24.12 -15.18
N THR A 182 -24.39 -24.43 -15.65
CA THR A 182 -25.32 -23.49 -16.29
C THR A 182 -26.62 -23.49 -15.50
N TYR A 183 -27.16 -22.33 -15.17
CA TYR A 183 -28.26 -22.10 -14.24
C TYR A 183 -29.37 -21.32 -14.91
N ASP A 184 -30.60 -21.47 -14.41
CA ASP A 184 -31.75 -20.79 -14.97
C ASP A 184 -31.82 -19.31 -14.53
N SER A 185 -31.26 -19.01 -13.34
CA SER A 185 -31.18 -17.63 -12.85
C SER A 185 -29.73 -17.15 -12.67
N ILE A 186 -29.54 -15.82 -12.70
CA ILE A 186 -28.23 -15.20 -12.46
C ILE A 186 -27.82 -15.38 -10.99
N GLU A 187 -28.78 -15.37 -10.08
CA GLU A 187 -28.59 -15.54 -8.65
C GLU A 187 -27.99 -16.91 -8.34
N GLU A 188 -28.53 -17.99 -8.91
CA GLU A 188 -27.99 -19.36 -8.76
C GLU A 188 -26.57 -19.49 -9.30
N ALA A 189 -26.30 -18.87 -10.47
CA ALA A 189 -24.98 -18.83 -11.06
C ALA A 189 -23.96 -18.08 -10.16
N ILE A 190 -24.39 -16.96 -9.55
CA ILE A 190 -23.59 -16.18 -8.60
C ILE A 190 -23.32 -17.01 -7.33
N GLU A 191 -24.31 -17.68 -6.76
CA GLU A 191 -24.11 -18.52 -5.58
C GLU A 191 -23.12 -19.65 -5.83
N ALA A 192 -23.24 -20.33 -6.98
CA ALA A 192 -22.29 -21.36 -7.37
C ALA A 192 -20.87 -20.81 -7.48
N ARG A 193 -20.73 -19.59 -8.02
CA ARG A 193 -19.46 -18.90 -8.11
C ARG A 193 -18.91 -18.50 -6.74
N VAL A 194 -19.74 -18.01 -5.82
CA VAL A 194 -19.35 -17.64 -4.44
C VAL A 194 -18.84 -18.87 -3.70
N ARG A 195 -19.58 -20.00 -3.74
CA ARG A 195 -19.13 -21.26 -3.13
C ARG A 195 -17.79 -21.74 -3.69
N ALA A 196 -17.58 -21.59 -5.00
CA ALA A 196 -16.29 -21.92 -5.61
C ALA A 196 -15.18 -20.98 -5.18
N GLU A 197 -15.42 -19.66 -5.05
CA GLU A 197 -14.45 -18.70 -4.54
C GLU A 197 -14.00 -19.06 -3.11
N GLU A 198 -14.93 -19.40 -2.23
CA GLU A 198 -14.61 -19.83 -0.87
C GLU A 198 -13.77 -21.11 -0.85
N LYS A 199 -14.16 -22.11 -1.65
CA LYS A 199 -13.47 -23.39 -1.77
C LYS A 199 -12.04 -23.27 -2.30
N TYR A 200 -11.83 -22.49 -3.37
CA TYR A 200 -10.54 -22.44 -4.07
C TYR A 200 -9.64 -21.28 -3.65
N PHE A 201 -10.20 -20.21 -3.07
CA PHE A 201 -9.46 -19.01 -2.74
C PHE A 201 -9.41 -18.74 -1.22
N GLY A 202 -10.27 -19.36 -0.41
CA GLY A 202 -10.28 -19.21 1.05
C GLY A 202 -10.32 -17.73 1.46
N GLU A 203 -9.40 -17.33 2.33
CA GLU A 203 -9.28 -15.93 2.82
C GLU A 203 -9.02 -14.89 1.72
N PHE A 204 -8.52 -15.32 0.56
CA PHE A 204 -8.30 -14.47 -0.63
C PHE A 204 -9.51 -14.43 -1.57
N SER A 205 -10.68 -14.92 -1.13
CA SER A 205 -11.91 -14.81 -1.89
C SER A 205 -12.31 -13.34 -2.07
N PRO A 206 -12.60 -12.90 -3.32
CA PRO A 206 -13.14 -11.56 -3.58
C PRO A 206 -14.45 -11.28 -2.85
N THR A 207 -15.26 -12.30 -2.56
CA THR A 207 -16.52 -12.19 -1.81
C THR A 207 -16.27 -11.72 -0.39
N ILE A 208 -15.28 -12.29 0.32
CA ILE A 208 -14.89 -11.86 1.67
C ILE A 208 -14.47 -10.39 1.65
N SER A 209 -13.68 -9.99 0.66
CA SER A 209 -13.24 -8.60 0.48
C SER A 209 -14.41 -7.64 0.25
N ARG A 210 -15.45 -8.07 -0.50
CA ARG A 210 -16.67 -7.28 -0.76
C ARG A 210 -17.54 -7.17 0.47
N ASN A 211 -17.75 -8.25 1.21
CA ASN A 211 -18.56 -8.27 2.44
C ASN A 211 -17.95 -7.35 3.52
N ARG A 212 -16.61 -7.35 3.69
CA ARG A 212 -15.94 -6.43 4.63
C ARG A 212 -16.15 -4.96 4.26
N LYS A 213 -16.28 -4.63 2.97
CA LYS A 213 -16.55 -3.27 2.52
C LYS A 213 -17.92 -2.77 2.98
N TYR A 214 -18.94 -3.63 3.00
CA TYR A 214 -20.27 -3.27 3.52
C TYR A 214 -20.27 -3.04 5.03
N HIS A 215 -19.48 -3.78 5.81
CA HIS A 215 -19.40 -3.62 7.26
C HIS A 215 -18.54 -2.41 7.70
N SER A 216 -17.54 -2.00 6.91
CA SER A 216 -16.73 -0.82 7.22
C SER A 216 -17.44 0.50 6.92
N SER A 217 -18.47 0.49 6.07
CA SER A 217 -19.28 1.68 5.74
C SER A 217 -20.45 1.90 6.70
N ASN A 218 -20.74 0.96 7.60
CA ASN A 218 -21.84 1.03 8.56
C ASN A 218 -21.38 0.48 9.92
N PRO A 219 -20.62 1.24 10.72
CA PRO A 219 -20.31 0.85 12.10
C PRO A 219 -21.60 0.89 12.90
N ARG A 220 -22.00 -0.26 13.46
CA ARG A 220 -23.07 -0.33 14.45
C ARG A 220 -22.68 0.42 15.72
#